data_f23bbcf21d2f7058c2bca79a5cbd7ce9
#
_entry.id   f23bbcf21d2f7058c2bca79a5cbd7ce9
#
_cell.length_a   1.000
_cell.length_b   1.000
_cell.length_c   1.000
_cell.angle_alpha   90.00
_cell.angle_beta   90.00
_cell.angle_gamma   90.00
#
_symmetry.space_group_name_H-M   'P 1'
#
loop_
_entity.id
_entity.type
_entity.pdbx_description
1 polymer ?
#
loop_
_entity_poly.entity_id
_entity_poly.type
_entity_poly.pdbx_seq_one_letter_code
_entity_poly.pdbx_strand_id
1 'polypeptide(L)'
;MAAYDLIQTDAELAHMTARLRDAGVKRLAIDVEGENNLHRYGIHVALIQLFDGARGYIVDPLSLRDTNSLKPLLENAPWELIWFDAGNDLLSFQHAMGIKPSPIVDLVVAARLLGKNGGLHDLTGEGGSARAKDRFQRANWLRRPLTAPLLDYAISDVLHLHELQDSLMAELEQKGLAEAFRVKNLQTQNAERVWDPYANYTRISGFKGLSREDRESARVLWYARELYGQAHDMPPGNVASKQEMRMIIDKGIRSADQIAAFLNENRSRNRVVPADLSRCFTEAEKQVPQA
;
A
#
# COMPACT_ATOMS: atom_id res chain seq x y z
N MET A 1 2.64 6.44 -26.21
CA MET A 1 2.46 5.39 -25.19
C MET A 1 3.68 4.51 -25.20
N ALA A 2 4.28 4.27 -24.04
CA ALA A 2 5.40 3.32 -23.92
C ALA A 2 4.88 1.91 -24.19
N ALA A 3 5.64 1.12 -24.95
CA ALA A 3 5.33 -0.28 -25.17
C ALA A 3 5.65 -1.08 -23.91
N TYR A 4 4.73 -1.93 -23.47
CA TYR A 4 4.93 -2.82 -22.33
C TYR A 4 4.44 -4.24 -22.65
N ASP A 5 5.01 -5.22 -21.97
CA ASP A 5 4.53 -6.59 -21.96
C ASP A 5 3.63 -6.81 -20.75
N LEU A 6 2.45 -7.39 -20.94
CA LEU A 6 1.56 -7.81 -19.86
C LEU A 6 1.88 -9.25 -19.48
N ILE A 7 2.24 -9.49 -18.22
CA ILE A 7 2.68 -10.77 -17.67
C ILE A 7 1.57 -11.29 -16.74
N GLN A 8 0.93 -12.39 -17.13
CA GLN A 8 -0.23 -12.93 -16.43
C GLN A 8 -0.09 -14.42 -16.05
N THR A 9 1.03 -15.04 -16.36
CA THR A 9 1.30 -16.43 -16.03
C THR A 9 2.68 -16.62 -15.41
N ASP A 10 2.86 -17.65 -14.58
CA ASP A 10 4.16 -17.99 -14.01
C ASP A 10 5.22 -18.28 -15.09
N ALA A 11 4.84 -18.84 -16.22
CA ALA A 11 5.74 -19.11 -17.34
C ALA A 11 6.23 -17.83 -18.01
N GLU A 12 5.35 -16.86 -18.26
CA GLU A 12 5.72 -15.53 -18.79
C GLU A 12 6.62 -14.79 -17.81
N LEU A 13 6.33 -14.85 -16.51
CA LEU A 13 7.14 -14.24 -15.47
C LEU A 13 8.54 -14.85 -15.42
N ALA A 14 8.66 -16.17 -15.46
CA ALA A 14 9.93 -16.87 -15.49
C ALA A 14 10.75 -16.52 -16.75
N HIS A 15 10.08 -16.47 -17.91
CA HIS A 15 10.72 -16.09 -19.18
C HIS A 15 11.22 -14.65 -19.15
N MET A 16 10.39 -13.69 -18.68
CA MET A 16 10.79 -12.29 -18.52
C MET A 16 11.98 -12.16 -17.58
N THR A 17 11.95 -12.82 -16.41
CA THR A 17 13.03 -12.77 -15.41
C THR A 17 14.34 -13.34 -15.97
N ALA A 18 14.28 -14.43 -16.73
CA ALA A 18 15.45 -15.00 -17.41
C ALA A 18 16.01 -14.02 -18.45
N ARG A 19 15.16 -13.43 -19.28
CA ARG A 19 15.56 -12.42 -20.29
C ARG A 19 16.27 -11.22 -19.66
N LEU A 20 15.76 -10.67 -18.55
CA LEU A 20 16.40 -9.56 -17.83
C LEU A 20 17.80 -9.96 -17.35
N ARG A 21 17.96 -11.19 -16.85
CA ARG A 21 19.23 -11.74 -16.38
C ARG A 21 20.21 -11.93 -17.52
N ASP A 22 19.79 -12.55 -18.62
CA ASP A 22 20.61 -12.83 -19.80
C ASP A 22 21.06 -11.55 -20.51
N ALA A 23 20.21 -10.52 -20.52
CA ALA A 23 20.53 -9.18 -21.01
C ALA A 23 21.48 -8.41 -20.08
N GLY A 24 21.81 -8.94 -18.90
CA GLY A 24 22.71 -8.31 -17.94
C GLY A 24 22.16 -7.02 -17.32
N VAL A 25 20.83 -6.91 -17.23
CA VAL A 25 20.16 -5.75 -16.59
C VAL A 25 20.75 -5.51 -15.20
N LYS A 26 21.10 -4.27 -14.89
CA LYS A 26 21.69 -3.86 -13.60
C LYS A 26 20.73 -3.07 -12.73
N ARG A 27 19.73 -2.44 -13.33
CA ARG A 27 18.76 -1.59 -12.66
C ARG A 27 17.38 -1.88 -13.24
N LEU A 28 16.39 -2.01 -12.38
CA LEU A 28 15.00 -2.25 -12.75
C LEU A 28 14.12 -1.29 -11.96
N ALA A 29 13.53 -0.33 -12.64
CA ALA A 29 12.56 0.56 -12.03
C ALA A 29 11.28 -0.23 -11.70
N ILE A 30 10.68 0.06 -10.56
CA ILE A 30 9.52 -0.67 -10.06
C ILE A 30 8.57 0.25 -9.32
N ASP A 31 7.27 0.03 -9.49
CA ASP A 31 6.18 0.62 -8.74
C ASP A 31 5.06 -0.40 -8.52
N VAL A 32 4.13 -0.11 -7.64
CA VAL A 32 3.04 -1.02 -7.27
C VAL A 32 1.72 -0.30 -7.18
N GLU A 33 0.72 -0.83 -7.87
CA GLU A 33 -0.66 -0.49 -7.54
C GLU A 33 -1.21 -1.49 -6.53
N GLY A 34 -1.69 -0.97 -5.42
CA GLY A 34 -2.15 -1.76 -4.29
C GLY A 34 -3.57 -1.46 -3.88
N GLU A 35 -4.09 -2.30 -3.01
CA GLU A 35 -5.33 -2.09 -2.29
C GLU A 35 -5.01 -2.07 -0.80
N ASN A 36 -5.44 -1.03 -0.10
CA ASN A 36 -5.27 -0.90 1.34
C ASN A 36 -6.57 -0.37 1.96
N ASN A 37 -7.49 -1.27 2.23
CA ASN A 37 -8.79 -0.96 2.85
C ASN A 37 -9.63 0.07 2.08
N LEU A 38 -9.49 0.16 0.75
CA LEU A 38 -10.27 1.07 -0.08
C LEU A 38 -11.54 0.41 -0.65
N HIS A 39 -11.41 -0.80 -1.21
CA HIS A 39 -12.50 -1.57 -1.82
C HIS A 39 -12.72 -2.91 -1.13
N ARG A 40 -11.67 -3.50 -0.55
CA ARG A 40 -11.67 -4.74 0.21
C ARG A 40 -10.93 -4.55 1.53
N TYR A 41 -11.06 -5.51 2.44
CA TYR A 41 -10.29 -5.51 3.68
C TYR A 41 -8.84 -5.90 3.44
N GLY A 42 -7.92 -5.24 4.13
CA GLY A 42 -6.51 -5.61 4.19
C GLY A 42 -5.64 -4.94 3.12
N ILE A 43 -4.42 -5.45 3.02
CA ILE A 43 -3.41 -4.99 2.06
C ILE A 43 -3.26 -6.03 0.96
N HIS A 44 -3.31 -5.59 -0.29
CA HIS A 44 -3.12 -6.45 -1.45
C HIS A 44 -2.20 -5.76 -2.46
N VAL A 45 -1.28 -6.52 -3.06
CA VAL A 45 -0.52 -6.09 -4.24
C VAL A 45 -1.36 -6.47 -5.47
N ALA A 46 -1.85 -5.47 -6.19
CA ALA A 46 -2.78 -5.67 -7.30
C ALA A 46 -2.10 -5.65 -8.66
N LEU A 47 -1.04 -4.87 -8.83
CA LEU A 47 -0.28 -4.78 -10.07
C LEU A 47 1.17 -4.38 -9.75
N ILE A 48 2.13 -4.87 -10.52
CA ILE A 48 3.54 -4.51 -10.40
C ILE A 48 4.00 -3.98 -11.76
N GLN A 49 4.50 -2.77 -11.78
CA GLN A 49 5.06 -2.12 -12.96
C GLN A 49 6.57 -2.17 -12.89
N LEU A 50 7.19 -2.48 -14.03
CA LEU A 50 8.65 -2.58 -14.15
C LEU A 50 9.11 -1.89 -15.42
N PHE A 51 10.33 -1.32 -15.38
CA PHE A 51 10.98 -0.75 -16.55
C PHE A 51 12.49 -1.00 -16.47
N ASP A 52 13.06 -1.62 -17.52
CA ASP A 52 14.48 -1.99 -17.56
C ASP A 52 15.40 -0.94 -18.21
N GLY A 53 14.83 0.24 -18.51
CA GLY A 53 15.49 1.33 -19.21
C GLY A 53 15.20 1.36 -20.72
N ALA A 54 14.62 0.27 -21.26
CA ALA A 54 14.25 0.17 -22.68
C ALA A 54 12.82 -0.34 -22.88
N ARG A 55 12.34 -1.24 -22.00
CA ARG A 55 11.04 -1.90 -22.12
C ARG A 55 10.29 -1.88 -20.79
N GLY A 56 8.99 -1.65 -20.88
CA GLY A 56 8.08 -1.76 -19.76
C GLY A 56 7.51 -3.17 -19.60
N TYR A 57 7.19 -3.53 -18.37
CA TYR A 57 6.47 -4.77 -18.03
C TYR A 57 5.41 -4.47 -17.00
N ILE A 58 4.26 -5.06 -17.17
CA ILE A 58 3.17 -5.03 -16.18
C ILE A 58 2.92 -6.47 -15.75
N VAL A 59 3.23 -6.77 -14.49
CA VAL A 59 2.98 -8.10 -13.92
C VAL A 59 1.67 -8.06 -13.15
N ASP A 60 0.76 -8.98 -13.45
CA ASP A 60 -0.50 -9.16 -12.74
C ASP A 60 -0.38 -10.29 -11.71
N PRO A 61 -0.06 -9.99 -10.44
CA PRO A 61 0.14 -11.02 -9.42
C PRO A 61 -1.14 -11.79 -9.09
N LEU A 62 -2.32 -11.23 -9.39
CA LEU A 62 -3.61 -11.90 -9.16
C LEU A 62 -3.89 -13.01 -10.18
N SER A 63 -3.16 -13.03 -11.29
CA SER A 63 -3.27 -14.05 -12.33
C SER A 63 -2.24 -15.18 -12.17
N LEU A 64 -1.23 -15.01 -11.30
CA LEU A 64 -0.22 -16.03 -11.01
C LEU A 64 -0.82 -17.15 -10.15
N ARG A 65 -0.35 -18.38 -10.36
CA ARG A 65 -0.75 -19.54 -9.55
C ARG A 65 -0.06 -19.56 -8.20
N ASP A 66 1.20 -19.11 -8.18
CA ASP A 66 2.01 -19.00 -6.97
C ASP A 66 2.78 -17.68 -6.95
N THR A 67 2.44 -16.82 -6.00
CA THR A 67 3.15 -15.53 -5.83
C THR A 67 4.62 -15.69 -5.44
N ASN A 68 5.05 -16.85 -4.94
CA ASN A 68 6.47 -17.13 -4.72
C ASN A 68 7.29 -17.12 -6.01
N SER A 69 6.66 -17.28 -7.18
CA SER A 69 7.32 -17.12 -8.49
C SER A 69 7.89 -15.71 -8.71
N LEU A 70 7.46 -14.71 -7.94
CA LEU A 70 8.02 -13.35 -7.94
C LEU A 70 9.36 -13.24 -7.20
N LYS A 71 9.71 -14.18 -6.31
CA LYS A 71 10.95 -14.09 -5.52
C LYS A 71 12.23 -13.98 -6.36
N PRO A 72 12.43 -14.75 -7.45
CA PRO A 72 13.62 -14.61 -8.29
C PRO A 72 13.78 -13.24 -8.97
N LEU A 73 12.67 -12.49 -9.10
CA LEU A 73 12.63 -11.14 -9.64
C LEU A 73 12.93 -10.08 -8.57
N LEU A 74 12.48 -10.31 -7.33
CA LEU A 74 12.41 -9.28 -6.30
C LEU A 74 13.36 -9.49 -5.12
N GLU A 75 13.65 -10.76 -4.71
CA GLU A 75 14.48 -11.03 -3.54
C GLU A 75 15.92 -11.37 -3.96
N ASN A 76 16.89 -10.69 -3.33
CA ASN A 76 18.30 -10.84 -3.66
C ASN A 76 18.56 -10.78 -5.18
N ALA A 77 17.84 -9.87 -5.83
CA ALA A 77 17.87 -9.73 -7.29
C ALA A 77 19.29 -9.35 -7.77
N PRO A 78 19.69 -9.77 -9.00
CA PRO A 78 20.99 -9.40 -9.56
C PRO A 78 21.04 -7.95 -10.09
N TRP A 79 19.96 -7.21 -9.93
CA TRP A 79 19.77 -5.81 -10.29
C TRP A 79 19.30 -4.99 -9.09
N GLU A 80 19.55 -3.68 -9.11
CA GLU A 80 18.96 -2.74 -8.18
C GLU A 80 17.49 -2.50 -8.55
N LEU A 81 16.60 -2.57 -7.56
CA LEU A 81 15.19 -2.23 -7.70
C LEU A 81 15.02 -0.75 -7.36
N ILE A 82 14.70 0.08 -8.35
CA ILE A 82 14.59 1.53 -8.20
C ILE A 82 13.14 1.87 -7.88
N TRP A 83 12.90 2.46 -6.71
CA TRP A 83 11.61 2.94 -6.25
C TRP A 83 11.58 4.45 -6.05
N PHE A 84 10.37 4.99 -6.05
CA PHE A 84 10.09 6.29 -5.48
C PHE A 84 9.10 6.14 -4.31
N ASP A 85 9.58 6.32 -3.06
CA ASP A 85 8.84 6.14 -1.80
C ASP A 85 8.39 4.69 -1.53
N ALA A 86 9.35 3.78 -1.53
CA ALA A 86 9.16 2.33 -1.41
C ALA A 86 8.45 1.85 -0.12
N GLY A 87 8.28 2.71 0.88
CA GLY A 87 7.88 2.31 2.24
C GLY A 87 6.59 1.49 2.30
N ASN A 88 5.53 1.94 1.64
CA ASN A 88 4.23 1.27 1.62
C ASN A 88 4.24 0.01 0.75
N ASP A 89 4.98 0.02 -0.36
CA ASP A 89 5.07 -1.12 -1.28
C ASP A 89 5.83 -2.28 -0.64
N LEU A 90 6.94 -1.98 0.05
CA LEU A 90 7.68 -2.98 0.82
C LEU A 90 6.84 -3.59 1.94
N LEU A 91 6.00 -2.79 2.62
CA LEU A 91 5.03 -3.31 3.57
C LEU A 91 4.03 -4.24 2.88
N SER A 92 3.51 -3.84 1.71
CA SER A 92 2.53 -4.61 0.95
C SER A 92 3.10 -5.94 0.49
N PHE A 93 4.31 -5.97 -0.07
CA PHE A 93 4.99 -7.21 -0.45
C PHE A 93 5.21 -8.12 0.74
N GLN A 94 5.72 -7.58 1.84
CA GLN A 94 6.03 -8.38 3.04
C GLN A 94 4.75 -8.94 3.66
N HIS A 95 3.70 -8.12 3.80
CA HIS A 95 2.47 -8.54 4.45
C HIS A 95 1.62 -9.46 3.58
N ALA A 96 1.38 -9.09 2.31
CA ALA A 96 0.48 -9.83 1.44
C ALA A 96 1.11 -11.08 0.80
N MET A 97 2.44 -11.11 0.62
CA MET A 97 3.12 -12.16 -0.14
C MET A 97 4.30 -12.81 0.58
N GLY A 98 4.74 -12.28 1.75
CA GLY A 98 5.94 -12.75 2.42
C GLY A 98 7.23 -12.52 1.62
N ILE A 99 7.24 -11.52 0.72
CA ILE A 99 8.38 -11.17 -0.13
C ILE A 99 9.09 -9.95 0.43
N LYS A 100 10.43 -9.98 0.46
CA LYS A 100 11.30 -8.87 0.90
C LYS A 100 12.17 -8.40 -0.27
N PRO A 101 11.69 -7.45 -1.09
CA PRO A 101 12.45 -6.96 -2.23
C PRO A 101 13.82 -6.43 -1.84
N SER A 102 14.87 -6.83 -2.58
CA SER A 102 16.26 -6.42 -2.36
C SER A 102 17.15 -6.78 -3.54
N PRO A 103 18.22 -6.00 -3.83
CA PRO A 103 18.55 -4.70 -3.23
C PRO A 103 17.64 -3.59 -3.77
N ILE A 104 17.33 -2.59 -2.94
CA ILE A 104 16.50 -1.45 -3.34
C ILE A 104 17.30 -0.15 -3.40
N VAL A 105 16.84 0.78 -4.25
CA VAL A 105 17.24 2.19 -4.28
C VAL A 105 15.97 3.02 -4.19
N ASP A 106 15.75 3.68 -3.04
CA ASP A 106 14.60 4.55 -2.82
C ASP A 106 14.95 6.00 -3.11
N LEU A 107 14.46 6.53 -4.21
CA LEU A 107 14.77 7.87 -4.70
C LEU A 107 14.22 8.98 -3.80
N VAL A 108 13.17 8.71 -3.01
CA VAL A 108 12.69 9.71 -2.04
C VAL A 108 13.71 9.94 -0.92
N VAL A 109 14.51 8.94 -0.56
CA VAL A 109 15.60 9.09 0.41
C VAL A 109 16.68 10.02 -0.13
N ALA A 110 17.03 9.86 -1.41
CA ALA A 110 17.98 10.73 -2.11
C ALA A 110 17.47 12.18 -2.20
N ALA A 111 16.22 12.34 -2.64
CA ALA A 111 15.57 13.64 -2.78
C ALA A 111 15.54 14.41 -1.44
N ARG A 112 15.14 13.74 -0.35
CA ARG A 112 15.10 14.34 1.00
C ARG A 112 16.48 14.78 1.50
N LEU A 113 17.53 14.00 1.25
CA LEU A 113 18.91 14.38 1.60
C LEU A 113 19.38 15.62 0.85
N LEU A 114 18.91 15.79 -0.38
CA LEU A 114 19.20 16.96 -1.21
C LEU A 114 18.31 18.18 -0.89
N GLY A 115 17.39 18.04 0.07
CA GLY A 115 16.43 19.10 0.40
C GLY A 115 15.34 19.28 -0.64
N LYS A 116 15.17 18.32 -1.57
CA LYS A 116 14.10 18.34 -2.57
C LYS A 116 12.84 17.75 -1.96
N ASN A 117 11.75 18.49 -2.03
CA ASN A 117 10.43 18.10 -1.54
C ASN A 117 9.47 18.00 -2.73
N GLY A 118 8.53 17.07 -2.64
CA GLY A 118 7.52 16.85 -3.68
C GLY A 118 7.35 15.38 -4.02
N GLY A 119 6.34 15.07 -4.82
CA GLY A 119 6.11 13.74 -5.38
C GLY A 119 6.95 13.48 -6.62
N LEU A 120 6.83 12.28 -7.18
CA LEU A 120 7.55 11.87 -8.39
C LEU A 120 7.38 12.91 -9.53
N HIS A 121 6.15 13.32 -9.81
CA HIS A 121 5.86 14.28 -10.89
C HIS A 121 6.46 15.67 -10.67
N ASP A 122 6.61 16.10 -9.40
CA ASP A 122 7.24 17.39 -9.09
C ASP A 122 8.74 17.35 -9.40
N LEU A 123 9.37 16.18 -9.22
CA LEU A 123 10.80 15.99 -9.45
C LEU A 123 11.15 15.66 -10.91
N THR A 124 10.23 15.03 -11.65
CA THR A 124 10.42 14.71 -13.08
C THR A 124 9.95 15.82 -14.00
N GLY A 125 9.21 16.80 -13.50
CA GLY A 125 8.64 17.87 -14.32
C GLY A 125 7.45 17.44 -15.16
N GLU A 126 6.92 16.24 -14.94
CA GLU A 126 5.74 15.74 -15.65
C GLU A 126 4.45 16.26 -15.00
N GLY A 127 3.86 17.26 -15.63
CA GLY A 127 2.59 17.85 -15.22
C GLY A 127 1.39 17.06 -15.72
N GLY A 128 0.88 16.14 -14.90
CA GLY A 128 -0.48 15.60 -15.09
C GLY A 128 -1.52 16.45 -14.35
N SER A 129 -2.79 16.47 -14.79
CA SER A 129 -3.82 17.14 -13.99
C SER A 129 -4.04 16.40 -12.67
N ALA A 130 -3.98 17.11 -11.54
CA ALA A 130 -4.19 16.55 -10.19
C ALA A 130 -5.51 15.73 -10.10
N ARG A 131 -6.54 16.12 -10.87
CA ARG A 131 -7.83 15.44 -10.91
C ARG A 131 -7.79 14.08 -11.62
N ALA A 132 -6.98 13.94 -12.66
CA ALA A 132 -6.80 12.65 -13.35
C ALA A 132 -6.04 11.67 -12.46
N LYS A 133 -5.01 12.15 -11.77
CA LYS A 133 -4.21 11.38 -10.80
C LYS A 133 -5.08 10.84 -9.65
N ASP A 134 -5.89 11.68 -9.00
CA ASP A 134 -6.79 11.26 -7.91
C ASP A 134 -7.76 10.15 -8.36
N ARG A 135 -8.26 10.22 -9.59
CA ARG A 135 -9.15 9.20 -10.15
C ARG A 135 -8.46 7.84 -10.29
N PHE A 136 -7.21 7.79 -10.77
CA PHE A 136 -6.47 6.55 -10.95
C PHE A 136 -6.00 5.98 -9.62
N GLN A 137 -5.52 6.82 -8.69
CA GLN A 137 -5.14 6.40 -7.35
C GLN A 137 -6.29 5.78 -6.54
N ARG A 138 -7.55 6.15 -6.84
CA ARG A 138 -8.75 5.59 -6.21
C ARG A 138 -9.43 4.50 -7.03
N ALA A 139 -8.83 4.09 -8.14
CA ALA A 139 -9.38 3.01 -8.95
C ALA A 139 -9.37 1.68 -8.19
N ASN A 140 -10.31 0.81 -8.51
CA ASN A 140 -10.29 -0.55 -7.97
C ASN A 140 -9.31 -1.41 -8.77
N TRP A 141 -8.07 -1.43 -8.33
CA TRP A 141 -6.97 -2.16 -8.96
C TRP A 141 -7.11 -3.69 -8.85
N LEU A 142 -7.97 -4.20 -7.96
CA LEU A 142 -8.27 -5.64 -7.87
C LEU A 142 -9.24 -6.11 -8.95
N ARG A 143 -9.88 -5.20 -9.66
CA ARG A 143 -10.87 -5.54 -10.69
C ARG A 143 -10.17 -6.03 -11.96
N ARG A 144 -10.76 -7.06 -12.61
CA ARG A 144 -10.26 -7.60 -13.89
C ARG A 144 -11.40 -7.67 -14.92
N PRO A 145 -11.11 -7.45 -16.21
CA PRO A 145 -9.82 -6.96 -16.74
C PRO A 145 -9.58 -5.48 -16.40
N LEU A 146 -8.30 -5.07 -16.31
CA LEU A 146 -7.93 -3.67 -16.21
C LEU A 146 -8.10 -3.00 -17.59
N THR A 147 -8.49 -1.73 -17.59
CA THR A 147 -8.64 -0.96 -18.82
C THR A 147 -7.30 -0.42 -19.32
N ALA A 148 -7.14 -0.22 -20.62
CA ALA A 148 -5.92 0.35 -21.18
C ALA A 148 -5.49 1.69 -20.51
N PRO A 149 -6.40 2.65 -20.22
CA PRO A 149 -6.00 3.87 -19.50
C PRO A 149 -5.42 3.64 -18.10
N LEU A 150 -5.85 2.57 -17.38
CA LEU A 150 -5.28 2.21 -16.10
C LEU A 150 -3.87 1.61 -16.26
N LEU A 151 -3.68 0.75 -17.25
CA LEU A 151 -2.38 0.17 -17.55
C LEU A 151 -1.37 1.22 -18.04
N ASP A 152 -1.83 2.17 -18.87
CA ASP A 152 -1.02 3.29 -19.35
C ASP A 152 -0.62 4.23 -18.22
N TYR A 153 -1.52 4.47 -17.26
CA TYR A 153 -1.22 5.23 -16.05
C TYR A 153 -0.17 4.50 -15.22
N ALA A 154 -0.40 3.24 -14.89
CA ALA A 154 0.49 2.45 -14.06
C ALA A 154 1.92 2.38 -14.62
N ILE A 155 2.09 2.11 -15.91
CA ILE A 155 3.43 2.02 -16.51
C ILE A 155 4.14 3.38 -16.54
N SER A 156 3.42 4.51 -16.58
CA SER A 156 4.04 5.83 -16.61
C SER A 156 4.84 6.14 -15.34
N ASP A 157 4.44 5.60 -14.20
CA ASP A 157 5.09 5.89 -12.91
C ASP A 157 6.53 5.33 -12.79
N VAL A 158 6.93 4.38 -13.67
CA VAL A 158 8.29 3.79 -13.66
C VAL A 158 9.22 4.31 -14.76
N LEU A 159 8.70 4.96 -15.82
CA LEU A 159 9.47 5.27 -17.03
C LEU A 159 10.63 6.26 -16.78
N HIS A 160 10.49 7.14 -15.80
CA HIS A 160 11.45 8.22 -15.52
C HIS A 160 12.37 7.94 -14.33
N LEU A 161 12.21 6.77 -13.66
CA LEU A 161 12.96 6.48 -12.43
C LEU A 161 14.47 6.30 -12.68
N HIS A 162 14.88 5.79 -13.85
CA HIS A 162 16.29 5.66 -14.20
C HIS A 162 16.97 7.02 -14.35
N GLU A 163 16.36 7.95 -15.10
CA GLU A 163 16.89 9.30 -15.32
C GLU A 163 16.90 10.08 -14.00
N LEU A 164 15.84 9.93 -13.19
CA LEU A 164 15.78 10.56 -11.87
C LEU A 164 16.86 10.01 -10.94
N GLN A 165 17.13 8.69 -10.95
CA GLN A 165 18.23 8.09 -10.21
C GLN A 165 19.55 8.71 -10.61
N ASP A 166 19.86 8.74 -11.91
CA ASP A 166 21.12 9.26 -12.42
C ASP A 166 21.34 10.73 -11.97
N SER A 167 20.31 11.57 -12.08
CA SER A 167 20.33 12.96 -11.65
C SER A 167 20.58 13.11 -10.13
N LEU A 168 19.81 12.36 -9.32
CA LEU A 168 19.92 12.48 -7.86
C LEU A 168 21.26 11.93 -7.36
N MET A 169 21.74 10.81 -7.91
CA MET A 169 23.02 10.23 -7.51
C MET A 169 24.18 11.16 -7.86
N ALA A 170 24.18 11.77 -9.05
CA ALA A 170 25.20 12.75 -9.44
C ALA A 170 25.24 13.95 -8.48
N GLU A 171 24.06 14.47 -8.08
CA GLU A 171 23.98 15.59 -7.13
C GLU A 171 24.45 15.20 -5.71
N LEU A 172 24.12 13.98 -5.25
CA LEU A 172 24.61 13.46 -3.97
C LEU A 172 26.15 13.34 -3.95
N GLU A 173 26.75 12.87 -5.03
CA GLU A 173 28.21 12.79 -5.17
C GLU A 173 28.82 14.19 -5.11
N GLN A 174 28.32 15.14 -5.88
CA GLN A 174 28.80 16.54 -5.87
C GLN A 174 28.76 17.19 -4.48
N LYS A 175 27.73 16.85 -3.68
CA LYS A 175 27.54 17.40 -2.33
C LYS A 175 28.21 16.55 -1.23
N GLY A 176 28.89 15.47 -1.58
CA GLY A 176 29.52 14.56 -0.61
C GLY A 176 28.52 13.82 0.28
N LEU A 177 27.29 13.61 -0.21
CA LEU A 177 26.19 12.97 0.52
C LEU A 177 25.98 11.50 0.15
N ALA A 178 26.77 10.94 -0.76
CA ALA A 178 26.60 9.57 -1.26
C ALA A 178 26.65 8.51 -0.14
N GLU A 179 27.56 8.68 0.84
CA GLU A 179 27.62 7.76 2.00
C GLU A 179 26.40 7.89 2.90
N ALA A 180 25.93 9.10 3.17
CA ALA A 180 24.74 9.35 3.95
C ALA A 180 23.50 8.73 3.28
N PHE A 181 23.45 8.78 1.95
CA PHE A 181 22.40 8.10 1.17
C PHE A 181 22.48 6.58 1.35
N ARG A 182 23.65 5.97 1.15
CA ARG A 182 23.80 4.51 1.30
C ARG A 182 23.33 4.02 2.66
N VAL A 183 23.72 4.70 3.74
CA VAL A 183 23.31 4.34 5.10
C VAL A 183 21.79 4.45 5.26
N LYS A 184 21.17 5.56 4.85
CA LYS A 184 19.72 5.76 5.00
C LYS A 184 18.91 4.84 4.11
N ASN A 185 19.37 4.59 2.87
CA ASN A 185 18.72 3.67 1.95
C ASN A 185 18.73 2.23 2.49
N LEU A 186 19.85 1.79 3.06
CA LEU A 186 19.97 0.49 3.73
C LEU A 186 19.04 0.40 4.96
N GLN A 187 18.89 1.49 5.73
CA GLN A 187 17.91 1.55 6.82
C GLN A 187 16.49 1.40 6.30
N THR A 188 16.16 2.04 5.18
CA THR A 188 14.85 1.90 4.52
C THR A 188 14.61 0.46 4.06
N GLN A 189 15.59 -0.17 3.43
CA GLN A 189 15.49 -1.55 2.98
C GLN A 189 15.25 -2.51 4.16
N ASN A 190 16.00 -2.36 5.25
CA ASN A 190 16.01 -3.29 6.38
C ASN A 190 15.01 -2.93 7.48
N ALA A 191 14.23 -1.86 7.32
CA ALA A 191 13.23 -1.47 8.30
C ALA A 191 12.20 -2.59 8.49
N GLU A 192 11.94 -2.95 9.74
CA GLU A 192 10.83 -3.83 10.07
C GLU A 192 9.51 -3.11 9.78
N ARG A 193 8.65 -3.77 9.03
CA ARG A 193 7.33 -3.25 8.65
C ARG A 193 6.25 -4.21 9.11
N VAL A 194 5.45 -3.75 10.04
CA VAL A 194 4.33 -4.52 10.56
C VAL A 194 3.03 -3.81 10.21
N TRP A 195 2.13 -4.52 9.56
CA TRP A 195 0.76 -4.07 9.41
C TRP A 195 -0.04 -4.53 10.60
N ASP A 196 -0.38 -3.59 11.48
CA ASP A 196 -1.25 -3.81 12.62
C ASP A 196 -2.51 -2.93 12.48
N PRO A 197 -3.62 -3.50 12.00
CA PRO A 197 -4.86 -2.76 11.84
C PRO A 197 -5.45 -2.31 13.19
N TYR A 198 -5.10 -2.99 14.27
CA TYR A 198 -5.65 -2.74 15.61
C TYR A 198 -4.95 -1.57 16.34
N ALA A 199 -3.71 -1.27 16.03
CA ALA A 199 -2.93 -0.23 16.70
C ALA A 199 -3.45 1.21 16.47
N ASN A 200 -4.28 1.42 15.46
CA ASN A 200 -4.65 2.76 14.99
C ASN A 200 -5.92 3.35 15.65
N TYR A 201 -6.44 2.77 16.72
CA TYR A 201 -7.64 3.27 17.43
C TYR A 201 -7.50 4.71 17.95
N THR A 202 -6.28 5.16 18.24
CA THR A 202 -6.00 6.54 18.64
C THR A 202 -6.24 7.58 17.54
N ARG A 203 -6.47 7.12 16.29
CA ARG A 203 -6.81 7.98 15.14
C ARG A 203 -8.30 8.35 15.08
N ILE A 204 -9.12 7.86 16.02
CA ILE A 204 -10.51 8.34 16.20
C ILE A 204 -10.47 9.84 16.50
N SER A 205 -11.34 10.61 15.87
CA SER A 205 -11.38 12.07 16.02
C SER A 205 -11.50 12.47 17.48
N GLY A 206 -10.63 13.37 17.96
CA GLY A 206 -10.63 13.87 19.33
C GLY A 206 -10.27 12.84 20.41
N PHE A 207 -9.65 11.71 20.07
CA PHE A 207 -9.29 10.62 21.00
C PHE A 207 -8.57 11.11 22.27
N LYS A 208 -7.65 12.08 22.12
CA LYS A 208 -6.86 12.60 23.26
C LYS A 208 -7.72 13.27 24.34
N GLY A 209 -8.90 13.80 23.98
CA GLY A 209 -9.83 14.44 24.89
C GLY A 209 -10.87 13.49 25.52
N LEU A 210 -10.86 12.20 25.17
CA LEU A 210 -11.76 11.20 25.74
C LEU A 210 -11.42 10.88 27.20
N SER A 211 -12.46 10.58 28.00
CA SER A 211 -12.30 9.98 29.32
C SER A 211 -11.59 8.62 29.23
N ARG A 212 -11.14 8.08 30.36
CA ARG A 212 -10.52 6.73 30.41
C ARG A 212 -11.51 5.67 29.90
N GLU A 213 -12.75 5.71 30.37
CA GLU A 213 -13.81 4.78 29.97
C GLU A 213 -14.14 4.88 28.46
N ASP A 214 -14.21 6.11 27.92
CA ASP A 214 -14.46 6.31 26.49
C ASP A 214 -13.31 5.89 25.61
N ARG A 215 -12.07 5.99 26.08
CA ARG A 215 -10.90 5.45 25.36
C ARG A 215 -10.93 3.93 25.28
N GLU A 216 -11.37 3.27 26.34
CA GLU A 216 -11.55 1.82 26.36
C GLU A 216 -12.65 1.40 25.38
N SER A 217 -13.81 2.07 25.44
CA SER A 217 -14.88 1.87 24.47
C SER A 217 -14.46 2.12 23.03
N ALA A 218 -13.65 3.15 22.79
CA ALA A 218 -13.08 3.45 21.47
C ALA A 218 -12.18 2.32 20.96
N ARG A 219 -11.40 1.71 21.83
CA ARG A 219 -10.51 0.60 21.52
C ARG A 219 -11.30 -0.66 21.18
N VAL A 220 -12.26 -1.05 22.00
CA VAL A 220 -13.14 -2.19 21.74
C VAL A 220 -13.91 -2.00 20.42
N LEU A 221 -14.50 -0.83 20.21
CA LEU A 221 -15.20 -0.50 18.98
C LEU A 221 -14.29 -0.58 17.75
N TRP A 222 -13.03 -0.11 17.85
CA TRP A 222 -12.06 -0.21 16.77
C TRP A 222 -11.75 -1.67 16.45
N TYR A 223 -11.48 -2.48 17.45
CA TYR A 223 -11.21 -3.92 17.28
C TYR A 223 -12.40 -4.64 16.64
N ALA A 224 -13.61 -4.44 17.16
CA ALA A 224 -14.82 -5.04 16.60
C ALA A 224 -15.04 -4.65 15.14
N ARG A 225 -14.76 -3.40 14.78
CA ARG A 225 -14.80 -2.90 13.41
C ARG A 225 -13.81 -3.63 12.49
N GLU A 226 -12.56 -3.81 12.93
CA GLU A 226 -11.54 -4.51 12.16
C GLU A 226 -11.91 -5.99 11.98
N LEU A 227 -12.33 -6.67 13.05
CA LEU A 227 -12.81 -8.06 12.99
C LEU A 227 -14.00 -8.22 12.04
N TYR A 228 -14.96 -7.30 12.09
CA TYR A 228 -16.11 -7.31 11.18
C TYR A 228 -15.67 -7.10 9.73
N GLY A 229 -14.81 -6.10 9.49
CA GLY A 229 -14.26 -5.83 8.17
C GLY A 229 -13.54 -7.04 7.57
N GLN A 230 -12.72 -7.72 8.38
CA GLN A 230 -12.02 -8.93 7.99
C GLN A 230 -12.99 -10.08 7.66
N ALA A 231 -13.99 -10.31 8.50
CA ALA A 231 -14.95 -11.41 8.32
C ALA A 231 -15.84 -11.24 7.08
N HIS A 232 -16.11 -10.00 6.67
CA HIS A 232 -16.99 -9.66 5.57
C HIS A 232 -16.26 -9.11 4.33
N ASP A 233 -14.92 -9.14 4.32
CA ASP A 233 -14.09 -8.56 3.26
C ASP A 233 -14.50 -7.10 2.94
N MET A 234 -14.76 -6.33 3.97
CA MET A 234 -15.27 -4.97 3.88
C MET A 234 -14.25 -3.97 4.44
N PRO A 235 -13.91 -2.89 3.71
CA PRO A 235 -13.08 -1.83 4.25
C PRO A 235 -13.60 -1.35 5.62
N PRO A 236 -12.73 -1.23 6.64
CA PRO A 236 -13.19 -0.85 7.99
C PRO A 236 -13.94 0.49 8.02
N GLY A 237 -13.56 1.43 7.13
CA GLY A 237 -14.28 2.69 6.98
C GLY A 237 -15.74 2.55 6.53
N ASN A 238 -16.05 1.46 5.82
CA ASN A 238 -17.42 1.12 5.41
C ASN A 238 -18.21 0.43 6.54
N VAL A 239 -17.52 -0.23 7.47
CA VAL A 239 -18.16 -0.76 8.70
C VAL A 239 -18.53 0.39 9.62
N ALA A 240 -17.54 1.19 10.01
CA ALA A 240 -17.74 2.40 10.80
C ALA A 240 -16.61 3.41 10.51
N SER A 241 -16.96 4.58 10.00
CA SER A 241 -16.01 5.67 9.83
C SER A 241 -15.51 6.19 11.17
N LYS A 242 -14.36 6.85 11.19
CA LYS A 242 -13.82 7.48 12.42
C LYS A 242 -14.79 8.50 13.03
N GLN A 243 -15.58 9.17 12.19
CA GLN A 243 -16.58 10.13 12.63
C GLN A 243 -17.78 9.42 13.26
N GLU A 244 -18.32 8.35 12.64
CA GLU A 244 -19.41 7.56 13.22
C GLU A 244 -18.98 6.93 14.55
N MET A 245 -17.76 6.40 14.64
CA MET A 245 -17.20 5.88 15.90
C MET A 245 -17.15 6.95 16.99
N ARG A 246 -16.73 8.17 16.64
CA ARG A 246 -16.76 9.30 17.60
C ARG A 246 -18.18 9.62 18.05
N MET A 247 -19.15 9.65 17.14
CA MET A 247 -20.55 9.90 17.48
C MET A 247 -21.15 8.81 18.38
N ILE A 248 -20.80 7.54 18.15
CA ILE A 248 -21.20 6.41 19.00
C ILE A 248 -20.69 6.62 20.43
N ILE A 249 -19.43 7.00 20.58
CA ILE A 249 -18.79 7.24 21.89
C ILE A 249 -19.45 8.44 22.59
N ASP A 250 -19.62 9.56 21.91
CA ASP A 250 -20.21 10.79 22.47
C ASP A 250 -21.67 10.60 22.90
N LYS A 251 -22.40 9.70 22.22
CA LYS A 251 -23.79 9.33 22.59
C LYS A 251 -23.86 8.28 23.68
N GLY A 252 -22.74 7.74 24.15
CA GLY A 252 -22.73 6.69 25.17
C GLY A 252 -23.31 5.35 24.69
N ILE A 253 -23.37 5.10 23.38
CA ILE A 253 -23.88 3.84 22.84
C ILE A 253 -22.84 2.74 23.07
N ARG A 254 -23.22 1.67 23.77
CA ARG A 254 -22.30 0.60 24.20
C ARG A 254 -22.69 -0.79 23.70
N SER A 255 -23.97 -1.07 23.49
CA SER A 255 -24.39 -2.39 23.02
C SER A 255 -24.21 -2.55 21.50
N ALA A 256 -23.81 -3.73 21.06
CA ALA A 256 -23.60 -4.06 19.65
C ALA A 256 -24.87 -3.83 18.80
N ASP A 257 -26.06 -4.16 19.35
CA ASP A 257 -27.34 -3.97 18.65
C ASP A 257 -27.65 -2.50 18.43
N GLN A 258 -27.44 -1.65 19.45
CA GLN A 258 -27.63 -0.21 19.33
C GLN A 258 -26.62 0.43 18.38
N ILE A 259 -25.36 -0.05 18.39
CA ILE A 259 -24.32 0.39 17.46
C ILE A 259 -24.72 0.00 16.03
N ALA A 260 -25.15 -1.24 15.80
CA ALA A 260 -25.60 -1.68 14.48
C ALA A 260 -26.82 -0.90 13.99
N ALA A 261 -27.79 -0.61 14.87
CA ALA A 261 -28.94 0.23 14.56
C ALA A 261 -28.51 1.64 14.15
N PHE A 262 -27.63 2.28 14.93
CA PHE A 262 -27.07 3.60 14.64
C PHE A 262 -26.33 3.63 13.29
N LEU A 263 -25.45 2.65 13.04
CA LEU A 263 -24.70 2.57 11.80
C LEU A 263 -25.60 2.36 10.58
N ASN A 264 -26.70 1.64 10.73
CA ASN A 264 -27.63 1.32 9.65
C ASN A 264 -28.70 2.37 9.40
N GLU A 265 -28.90 3.35 10.28
CA GLU A 265 -29.99 4.32 10.24
C GLU A 265 -30.10 5.04 8.89
N ASN A 266 -28.95 5.45 8.31
CA ASN A 266 -28.89 6.21 7.05
C ASN A 266 -28.17 5.45 5.92
N ARG A 267 -28.03 4.13 6.01
CA ARG A 267 -27.31 3.32 5.04
C ARG A 267 -28.23 2.53 4.13
N SER A 268 -28.12 2.75 2.82
CA SER A 268 -28.73 1.90 1.79
C SER A 268 -27.81 0.74 1.37
N ARG A 269 -26.48 0.89 1.54
CA ARG A 269 -25.44 -0.11 1.23
C ARG A 269 -24.54 -0.30 2.43
N ASN A 270 -23.74 -1.37 2.42
CA ASN A 270 -22.79 -1.70 3.48
C ASN A 270 -23.46 -1.73 4.88
N ARG A 271 -24.66 -2.31 4.95
CA ARG A 271 -25.37 -2.47 6.23
C ARG A 271 -24.65 -3.48 7.10
N VAL A 272 -24.55 -3.16 8.37
CA VAL A 272 -23.93 -4.01 9.37
C VAL A 272 -24.97 -5.00 9.89
N VAL A 273 -24.63 -6.29 9.93
CA VAL A 273 -25.49 -7.35 10.48
C VAL A 273 -25.32 -7.36 12.01
N PRO A 274 -26.38 -7.11 12.81
CA PRO A 274 -26.26 -6.98 14.26
C PRO A 274 -25.62 -8.19 14.94
N ALA A 275 -26.07 -9.41 14.58
CA ALA A 275 -25.55 -10.65 15.17
C ALA A 275 -24.04 -10.86 14.91
N ASP A 276 -23.57 -10.48 13.72
CA ASP A 276 -22.15 -10.60 13.35
C ASP A 276 -21.32 -9.56 14.10
N LEU A 277 -21.84 -8.32 14.19
CA LEU A 277 -21.20 -7.26 14.96
C LEU A 277 -21.10 -7.63 16.45
N SER A 278 -22.16 -8.21 17.01
CA SER A 278 -22.17 -8.67 18.39
C SER A 278 -21.09 -9.72 18.67
N ARG A 279 -20.90 -10.68 17.75
CA ARG A 279 -19.78 -11.65 17.85
C ARG A 279 -18.41 -10.96 17.81
N CYS A 280 -18.24 -9.99 16.92
CA CYS A 280 -17.00 -9.23 16.83
C CYS A 280 -16.72 -8.41 18.10
N PHE A 281 -17.75 -7.83 18.73
CA PHE A 281 -17.61 -7.14 20.02
C PHE A 281 -17.18 -8.10 21.13
N THR A 282 -17.84 -9.25 21.27
CA THR A 282 -17.49 -10.26 22.26
C THR A 282 -16.04 -10.73 22.12
N GLU A 283 -15.56 -10.87 20.88
CA GLU A 283 -14.17 -11.24 20.63
C GLU A 283 -13.20 -10.08 20.90
N ALA A 284 -13.56 -8.86 20.53
CA ALA A 284 -12.77 -7.66 20.80
C ALA A 284 -12.56 -7.44 22.31
N GLU A 285 -13.60 -7.64 23.14
CA GLU A 285 -13.51 -7.52 24.60
C GLU A 285 -12.54 -8.50 25.24
N LYS A 286 -12.35 -9.69 24.65
CA LYS A 286 -11.37 -10.67 25.10
C LYS A 286 -9.94 -10.31 24.73
N GLN A 287 -9.76 -9.71 23.53
CA GLN A 287 -8.44 -9.41 23.00
C GLN A 287 -7.88 -8.05 23.46
N VAL A 288 -8.76 -7.14 23.88
CA VAL A 288 -8.34 -5.84 24.41
C VAL A 288 -7.96 -6.03 25.89
N PRO A 289 -6.67 -5.90 26.26
CA PRO A 289 -6.27 -5.98 27.65
C PRO A 289 -7.03 -4.95 28.49
N GLN A 290 -7.63 -5.38 29.60
CA GLN A 290 -8.20 -4.47 30.58
C GLN A 290 -7.07 -3.64 31.19
N ALA A 291 -7.14 -2.32 31.08
CA ALA A 291 -6.12 -1.38 31.56
C ALA A 291 -6.24 -1.12 33.07
#